data_c0bfe6e656d316b578316b4fa53f2074
#
_entry.id   c0bfe6e656d316b578316b4fa53f2074
#
_cell.length_a   1.000
_cell.length_b   1.000
_cell.length_c   1.000
_cell.angle_alpha   90.00
_cell.angle_beta   90.00
_cell.angle_gamma   90.00
#
_symmetry.space_group_name_H-M   'P 1'
#
loop_
_entity.id
_entity.type
_entity.pdbx_description
1 polymer ?
#
loop_
_entity_poly.entity_id
_entity_poly.type
_entity_poly.pdbx_seq_one_letter_code
_entity_poly.pdbx_strand_id
1 'polypeptide(L)'
;MAFELENEPMNYLPVIKVIGVGGGGGNAINRMVSSEVQNVEFIAINTDEHVLQFSKADKKVQIGEKITRGKGAGSLPSIGQQSAEESKEEIAALLKDTDMVFVTAGMGGGTGTGAAPVVAQIAKEMGILTVAVVTKPFAFEGKKRMAQAE
;
A
#
# COMPACT_ATOMS: atom_id res chain seq x y z
N MET A 1 -5.52 -51.51 13.75
CA MET A 1 -4.71 -50.47 13.08
C MET A 1 -5.15 -49.13 13.67
N ALA A 2 -4.31 -48.58 14.52
CA ALA A 2 -4.50 -47.21 14.97
C ALA A 2 -3.90 -46.28 13.95
N PHE A 3 -4.73 -45.42 13.35
CA PHE A 3 -4.22 -44.28 12.61
C PHE A 3 -3.85 -43.23 13.66
N GLU A 4 -2.56 -43.13 13.96
CA GLU A 4 -2.05 -41.94 14.63
C GLU A 4 -2.09 -40.81 13.61
N LEU A 5 -3.13 -39.97 13.73
CA LEU A 5 -3.08 -38.62 13.15
C LEU A 5 -1.99 -37.92 13.96
N GLU A 6 -0.78 -37.88 13.41
CA GLU A 6 0.21 -36.92 13.86
C GLU A 6 -0.40 -35.53 13.62
N ASN A 7 -1.12 -35.05 14.61
CA ASN A 7 -1.46 -33.61 14.70
C ASN A 7 -0.15 -32.91 15.06
N GLU A 8 0.74 -32.75 14.08
CA GLU A 8 1.65 -31.64 14.15
C GLU A 8 0.78 -30.38 14.15
N PRO A 9 0.86 -29.54 15.19
CA PRO A 9 0.23 -28.23 15.10
C PRO A 9 0.88 -27.55 13.90
N MET A 10 0.14 -27.44 12.81
CA MET A 10 0.55 -26.57 11.73
C MET A 10 0.60 -25.17 12.34
N ASN A 11 1.78 -24.73 12.74
CA ASN A 11 2.06 -23.36 13.11
C ASN A 11 1.95 -22.50 11.84
N TYR A 12 0.74 -22.46 11.29
CA TYR A 12 0.42 -21.57 10.19
C TYR A 12 0.27 -20.17 10.78
N LEU A 13 1.34 -19.39 10.68
CA LEU A 13 1.28 -17.97 10.96
C LEU A 13 0.86 -17.25 9.66
N PRO A 14 -0.30 -16.58 9.65
CA PRO A 14 -0.71 -15.85 8.48
C PRO A 14 0.29 -14.74 8.15
N VAL A 15 0.62 -14.60 6.88
CA VAL A 15 1.46 -13.52 6.38
C VAL A 15 0.58 -12.30 6.11
N ILE A 16 0.74 -11.28 6.94
CA ILE A 16 0.00 -10.03 6.87
C ILE A 16 0.94 -8.91 6.45
N LYS A 17 0.54 -8.15 5.44
CA LYS A 17 1.28 -6.98 4.97
C LYS A 17 0.43 -5.74 5.10
N VAL A 18 1.07 -4.63 5.42
CA VAL A 18 0.47 -3.29 5.46
C VAL A 18 1.17 -2.43 4.43
N ILE A 19 0.42 -1.95 3.45
CA ILE A 19 0.93 -1.14 2.36
C ILE A 19 0.44 0.29 2.53
N GLY A 20 1.37 1.21 2.71
CA GLY A 20 1.09 2.65 2.71
C GLY A 20 1.38 3.24 1.33
N VAL A 21 0.36 3.84 0.71
CA VAL A 21 0.43 4.39 -0.64
C VAL A 21 0.40 5.90 -0.60
N GLY A 22 1.37 6.54 -1.21
CA GLY A 22 1.52 7.99 -1.25
C GLY A 22 2.00 8.58 0.08
N GLY A 23 1.94 9.90 0.20
CA GLY A 23 2.44 10.61 1.39
C GLY A 23 1.66 10.28 2.65
N GLY A 24 0.34 10.30 2.59
CA GLY A 24 -0.53 9.98 3.74
C GLY A 24 -0.37 8.53 4.20
N GLY A 25 -0.33 7.59 3.25
CA GLY A 25 -0.10 6.19 3.54
C GLY A 25 1.30 5.94 4.14
N GLY A 26 2.32 6.59 3.61
CA GLY A 26 3.68 6.52 4.14
C GLY A 26 3.78 7.04 5.57
N ASN A 27 3.10 8.14 5.88
CA ASN A 27 3.03 8.68 7.24
C ASN A 27 2.33 7.72 8.21
N ALA A 28 1.26 7.07 7.76
CA ALA A 28 0.58 6.05 8.56
C ALA A 28 1.52 4.87 8.88
N ILE A 29 2.27 4.38 7.91
CA ILE A 29 3.28 3.33 8.11
C ILE A 29 4.33 3.76 9.15
N ASN A 30 4.90 4.95 9.00
CA ASN A 30 5.90 5.45 9.93
C ASN A 30 5.37 5.52 11.36
N ARG A 31 4.12 5.91 11.53
CA ARG A 31 3.46 5.95 12.82
C ARG A 31 3.23 4.56 13.41
N MET A 32 2.80 3.59 12.61
CA MET A 32 2.61 2.21 13.05
C MET A 32 3.93 1.58 13.49
N VAL A 33 5.01 1.78 12.73
CA VAL A 33 6.35 1.30 13.08
C VAL A 33 6.80 1.92 14.40
N SER A 34 6.60 3.22 14.59
CA SER A 34 6.95 3.92 15.83
C SER A 34 6.09 3.50 17.04
N SER A 35 4.90 2.98 16.79
CA SER A 35 3.99 2.44 17.81
C SER A 35 4.22 0.94 18.08
N GLU A 36 5.30 0.39 17.54
CA GLU A 36 5.73 -1.00 17.75
C GLU A 36 4.68 -2.06 17.35
N VAL A 37 3.88 -1.78 16.31
CA VAL A 37 2.99 -2.78 15.72
C VAL A 37 3.83 -3.94 15.17
N GLN A 38 3.53 -5.16 15.63
CA GLN A 38 4.30 -6.36 15.33
C GLN A 38 3.53 -7.36 14.46
N ASN A 39 4.26 -8.38 13.99
CA ASN A 39 3.73 -9.51 13.21
C ASN A 39 3.13 -9.14 11.86
N VAL A 40 3.53 -8.00 11.31
CA VAL A 40 3.18 -7.57 9.95
C VAL A 40 4.42 -7.06 9.24
N GLU A 41 4.43 -7.17 7.92
CA GLU A 41 5.45 -6.53 7.07
C GLU A 41 4.92 -5.19 6.57
N PHE A 42 5.69 -4.14 6.73
CA PHE A 42 5.35 -2.80 6.25
C PHE A 42 5.99 -2.52 4.90
N ILE A 43 5.18 -2.04 3.96
CA ILE A 43 5.61 -1.68 2.60
C ILE A 43 5.16 -0.25 2.32
N ALA A 44 6.08 0.61 1.92
CA ALA A 44 5.77 1.96 1.45
C ALA A 44 5.86 2.03 -0.07
N ILE A 45 4.82 2.54 -0.70
CA ILE A 45 4.74 2.76 -2.14
C ILE A 45 4.53 4.26 -2.40
N ASN A 46 5.38 4.86 -3.22
CA ASN A 46 5.25 6.26 -3.58
C ASN A 46 5.87 6.54 -4.97
N THR A 47 5.42 7.61 -5.58
CA THR A 47 6.01 8.21 -6.79
C THR A 47 7.12 9.20 -6.46
N ASP A 48 7.25 9.60 -5.20
CA ASP A 48 8.25 10.54 -4.70
C ASP A 48 9.39 9.78 -4.03
N GLU A 49 10.52 9.71 -4.73
CA GLU A 49 11.71 9.02 -4.26
C GLU A 49 12.27 9.63 -2.97
N HIS A 50 12.23 10.95 -2.88
CA HIS A 50 12.79 11.66 -1.72
C HIS A 50 12.02 11.32 -0.44
N VAL A 51 10.69 11.28 -0.52
CA VAL A 51 9.84 10.88 0.61
C VAL A 51 10.09 9.43 1.01
N LEU A 52 10.28 8.52 0.05
CA LEU A 52 10.58 7.12 0.33
C LEU A 52 11.88 6.92 1.10
N GLN A 53 12.88 7.74 0.89
CA GLN A 53 14.15 7.64 1.63
C GLN A 53 13.97 7.76 3.14
N PHE A 54 12.98 8.51 3.60
CA PHE A 54 12.68 8.72 5.01
C PHE A 54 11.63 7.76 5.58
N SER A 55 11.12 6.83 4.78
CA SER A 55 10.16 5.83 5.24
C SER A 55 10.80 4.85 6.21
N LYS A 56 10.05 4.46 7.24
CA LYS A 56 10.41 3.42 8.20
C LYS A 56 9.90 2.02 7.81
N ALA A 57 9.32 1.88 6.62
CA ALA A 57 8.83 0.60 6.14
C ALA A 57 9.95 -0.43 5.95
N ASP A 58 9.61 -1.70 6.07
CA ASP A 58 10.53 -2.82 5.81
C ASP A 58 10.94 -2.88 4.35
N LYS A 59 10.01 -2.57 3.44
CA LYS A 59 10.24 -2.46 2.00
C LYS A 59 9.71 -1.15 1.47
N LYS A 60 10.43 -0.61 0.49
CA LYS A 60 10.11 0.67 -0.16
C LYS A 60 10.08 0.46 -1.66
N VAL A 61 9.02 0.90 -2.31
CA VAL A 61 8.86 0.79 -3.76
C VAL A 61 8.53 2.13 -4.36
N GLN A 62 9.38 2.56 -5.25
CA GLN A 62 9.09 3.69 -6.12
C GLN A 62 8.26 3.19 -7.31
N ILE A 63 7.10 3.78 -7.51
CA ILE A 63 6.25 3.49 -8.67
C ILE A 63 6.28 4.63 -9.67
N GLY A 64 6.04 4.31 -10.94
CA GLY A 64 5.94 5.29 -12.00
C GLY A 64 7.25 6.03 -12.27
N GLU A 65 8.38 5.36 -12.18
CA GLU A 65 9.71 5.97 -12.39
C GLU A 65 9.81 6.66 -13.75
N LYS A 66 9.33 6.05 -14.81
CA LYS A 66 9.34 6.62 -16.16
C LYS A 66 8.42 7.82 -16.29
N ILE A 67 7.23 7.75 -15.67
CA ILE A 67 6.20 8.79 -15.76
C ILE A 67 6.57 10.01 -14.91
N THR A 68 7.00 9.79 -13.65
CA THR A 68 7.19 10.87 -12.68
C THR A 68 8.65 11.30 -12.49
N ARG A 69 9.59 10.43 -12.87
CA ARG A 69 11.03 10.63 -12.62
C ARG A 69 11.36 10.89 -11.14
N GLY A 70 10.63 10.23 -10.25
CA GLY A 70 10.80 10.38 -8.81
C GLY A 70 10.28 11.68 -8.20
N LYS A 71 9.60 12.53 -8.98
CA LYS A 71 9.14 13.87 -8.55
C LYS A 71 7.70 13.90 -8.01
N GLY A 72 7.10 12.73 -7.85
CA GLY A 72 5.72 12.64 -7.39
C GLY A 72 4.67 12.81 -8.50
N ALA A 73 3.40 12.67 -8.13
CA ALA A 73 2.26 12.71 -9.08
C ALA A 73 1.69 14.12 -9.33
N GLY A 74 2.24 15.15 -8.72
CA GLY A 74 1.77 16.53 -8.89
C GLY A 74 0.30 16.75 -8.50
N SER A 75 -0.20 16.03 -7.51
CA SER A 75 -1.61 16.05 -7.08
C SER A 75 -2.61 15.59 -8.15
N LEU A 76 -2.17 14.84 -9.14
CA LEU A 76 -3.01 14.29 -10.21
C LEU A 76 -3.25 12.80 -9.99
N PRO A 77 -4.49 12.38 -9.64
CA PRO A 77 -4.81 10.97 -9.44
C PRO A 77 -4.54 10.09 -10.68
N SER A 78 -4.75 10.62 -11.88
CA SER A 78 -4.43 9.92 -13.13
C SER A 78 -2.96 9.53 -13.24
N ILE A 79 -2.06 10.37 -12.78
CA ILE A 79 -0.62 10.08 -12.76
C ILE A 79 -0.31 9.01 -11.70
N GLY A 80 -0.95 9.09 -10.54
CA GLY A 80 -0.84 8.05 -9.50
C GLY A 80 -1.30 6.68 -10.00
N GLN A 81 -2.43 6.63 -10.68
CA GLN A 81 -2.96 5.41 -11.27
C GLN A 81 -2.01 4.83 -12.32
N GLN A 82 -1.59 5.64 -13.30
CA GLN A 82 -0.66 5.21 -14.34
C GLN A 82 0.68 4.75 -13.77
N SER A 83 1.15 5.38 -12.70
CA SER A 83 2.38 4.99 -12.01
C SER A 83 2.27 3.60 -11.38
N ALA A 84 1.14 3.29 -10.76
CA ALA A 84 0.89 1.96 -10.21
C ALA A 84 0.75 0.90 -11.32
N GLU A 85 0.11 1.24 -12.41
CA GLU A 85 -0.03 0.35 -13.57
C GLU A 85 1.33 0.08 -14.24
N GLU A 86 2.20 1.08 -14.34
CA GLU A 86 3.57 0.92 -14.84
C GLU A 86 4.36 -0.08 -13.98
N SER A 87 4.16 -0.07 -12.68
CA SER A 87 4.89 -0.89 -11.71
C SER A 87 4.09 -2.12 -11.23
N LYS A 88 3.07 -2.52 -11.96
CA LYS A 88 2.14 -3.60 -11.59
C LYS A 88 2.86 -4.91 -11.25
N GLU A 89 3.84 -5.30 -12.04
CA GLU A 89 4.59 -6.55 -11.83
C GLU A 89 5.41 -6.52 -10.54
N GLU A 90 6.01 -5.38 -10.25
CA GLU A 90 6.78 -5.16 -9.02
C GLU A 90 5.88 -5.20 -7.79
N ILE A 91 4.72 -4.56 -7.86
CA ILE A 91 3.72 -4.60 -6.79
C ILE A 91 3.22 -6.04 -6.57
N ALA A 92 2.92 -6.77 -7.63
CA ALA A 92 2.50 -8.15 -7.55
C ALA A 92 3.57 -9.06 -6.92
N ALA A 93 4.84 -8.85 -7.24
CA ALA A 93 5.95 -9.58 -6.64
C ALA A 93 6.05 -9.37 -5.13
N LEU A 94 5.77 -8.17 -4.65
CA LEU A 94 5.73 -7.86 -3.21
C LEU A 94 4.57 -8.53 -2.47
N LEU A 95 3.48 -8.82 -3.17
CA LEU A 95 2.28 -9.42 -2.61
C LEU A 95 2.30 -10.96 -2.66
N LYS A 96 3.31 -11.55 -3.29
CA LYS A 96 3.43 -13.01 -3.37
C LYS A 96 3.47 -13.64 -1.98
N ASP A 97 2.78 -14.79 -1.83
CA ASP A 97 2.72 -15.54 -0.58
C ASP A 97 2.16 -14.74 0.62
N THR A 98 1.24 -13.84 0.35
CA THR A 98 0.55 -13.02 1.36
C THR A 98 -0.86 -13.54 1.58
N ASP A 99 -1.27 -13.68 2.84
CA ASP A 99 -2.61 -14.14 3.22
C ASP A 99 -3.61 -12.98 3.33
N MET A 100 -3.15 -11.86 3.87
CA MET A 100 -3.96 -10.66 4.07
C MET A 100 -3.15 -9.40 3.87
N VAL A 101 -3.75 -8.40 3.23
CA VAL A 101 -3.13 -7.10 3.03
C VAL A 101 -4.06 -5.96 3.45
N PHE A 102 -3.51 -5.02 4.19
CA PHE A 102 -4.11 -3.72 4.45
C PHE A 102 -3.49 -2.69 3.53
N VAL A 103 -4.32 -1.98 2.78
CA VAL A 103 -3.89 -0.86 1.93
C VAL A 103 -4.36 0.43 2.58
N THR A 104 -3.44 1.31 2.94
CA THR A 104 -3.76 2.60 3.55
C THR A 104 -3.27 3.76 2.70
N ALA A 105 -4.11 4.79 2.58
CA ALA A 105 -3.80 5.99 1.82
C ALA A 105 -4.60 7.18 2.34
N GLY A 106 -4.04 8.38 2.20
CA GLY A 106 -4.79 9.61 2.30
C GLY A 106 -5.38 9.96 0.94
N MET A 107 -6.70 9.95 0.83
CA MET A 107 -7.40 10.28 -0.42
C MET A 107 -7.49 11.79 -0.61
N GLY A 108 -7.49 12.23 -1.87
CA GLY A 108 -7.60 13.65 -2.25
C GLY A 108 -6.33 14.23 -2.88
N GLY A 109 -5.20 13.54 -2.78
CA GLY A 109 -3.95 13.86 -3.48
C GLY A 109 -3.80 13.12 -4.81
N GLY A 110 -2.58 13.03 -5.29
CA GLY A 110 -2.27 12.34 -6.55
C GLY A 110 -1.99 10.85 -6.37
N THR A 111 -0.88 10.53 -5.73
CA THR A 111 -0.38 9.14 -5.63
C THR A 111 -1.34 8.24 -4.88
N GLY A 112 -1.72 8.59 -3.65
CA GLY A 112 -2.60 7.76 -2.82
C GLY A 112 -3.96 7.53 -3.48
N THR A 113 -4.58 8.58 -3.98
CA THR A 113 -5.90 8.53 -4.63
C THR A 113 -5.90 7.64 -5.87
N GLY A 114 -4.89 7.78 -6.72
CA GLY A 114 -4.82 7.04 -7.99
C GLY A 114 -4.24 5.64 -7.86
N ALA A 115 -3.22 5.47 -7.04
CA ALA A 115 -2.47 4.22 -6.95
C ALA A 115 -3.08 3.21 -5.96
N ALA A 116 -3.67 3.65 -4.84
CA ALA A 116 -4.23 2.73 -3.85
C ALA A 116 -5.28 1.77 -4.42
N PRO A 117 -6.24 2.23 -5.26
CA PRO A 117 -7.18 1.31 -5.89
C PRO A 117 -6.51 0.26 -6.78
N VAL A 118 -5.47 0.63 -7.51
CA VAL A 118 -4.71 -0.31 -8.35
C VAL A 118 -4.01 -1.36 -7.50
N VAL A 119 -3.36 -0.96 -6.42
CA VAL A 119 -2.71 -1.89 -5.47
C VAL A 119 -3.74 -2.85 -4.89
N ALA A 120 -4.88 -2.36 -4.44
CA ALA A 120 -5.95 -3.18 -3.90
C ALA A 120 -6.52 -4.16 -4.95
N GLN A 121 -6.66 -3.73 -6.20
CA GLN A 121 -7.12 -4.57 -7.29
C GLN A 121 -6.13 -5.69 -7.59
N ILE A 122 -4.84 -5.41 -7.61
CA ILE A 122 -3.79 -6.41 -7.82
C ILE A 122 -3.86 -7.49 -6.72
N ALA A 123 -3.96 -7.07 -5.46
CA ALA A 123 -4.08 -7.99 -4.33
C ALA A 123 -5.33 -8.86 -4.42
N LYS A 124 -6.47 -8.28 -4.77
CA LYS A 124 -7.73 -8.99 -4.95
C LYS A 124 -7.66 -10.01 -6.09
N GLU A 125 -7.07 -9.66 -7.22
CA GLU A 125 -6.88 -10.57 -8.35
C GLU A 125 -5.95 -11.76 -8.01
N MET A 126 -5.05 -11.57 -7.06
CA MET A 126 -4.18 -12.64 -6.54
C MET A 126 -4.85 -13.52 -5.48
N GLY A 127 -6.12 -13.29 -5.16
CA GLY A 127 -6.87 -14.06 -4.16
C GLY A 127 -6.52 -13.71 -2.71
N ILE A 128 -5.89 -12.56 -2.47
CA ILE A 128 -5.50 -12.11 -1.14
C ILE A 128 -6.67 -11.38 -0.48
N LEU A 129 -6.93 -11.68 0.79
CA LEU A 129 -7.89 -10.91 1.58
C LEU A 129 -7.40 -9.47 1.71
N THR A 130 -8.14 -8.54 1.13
CA THR A 130 -7.72 -7.14 0.99
C THR A 130 -8.66 -6.22 1.75
N VAL A 131 -8.09 -5.41 2.64
CA VAL A 131 -8.81 -4.38 3.41
C VAL A 131 -8.17 -3.03 3.11
N ALA A 132 -8.97 -2.07 2.64
CA ALA A 132 -8.53 -0.70 2.43
C ALA A 132 -8.98 0.18 3.61
N VAL A 133 -8.05 0.92 4.18
CA VAL A 133 -8.30 1.91 5.24
C VAL A 133 -7.79 3.26 4.74
N VAL A 134 -8.70 4.14 4.40
CA VAL A 134 -8.36 5.42 3.78
C VAL A 134 -8.95 6.59 4.56
N THR A 135 -8.30 7.74 4.45
CA THR A 135 -8.82 8.99 5.00
C THR A 135 -9.36 9.87 3.89
N LYS A 136 -10.43 10.58 4.17
CA LYS A 136 -10.92 11.66 3.31
C LYS A 136 -10.34 13.00 3.74
N PRO A 137 -10.22 13.97 2.81
CA PRO A 137 -9.80 15.33 3.17
C PRO A 137 -10.76 15.99 4.14
N PHE A 138 -10.24 16.85 4.99
CA PHE A 138 -11.09 17.76 5.76
C PHE A 138 -11.68 18.85 4.87
N ALA A 139 -12.80 19.44 5.28
CA ALA A 139 -13.49 20.48 4.52
C ALA A 139 -12.58 21.68 4.19
N PHE A 140 -11.65 22.02 5.09
CA PHE A 140 -10.70 23.12 4.88
C PHE A 140 -9.62 22.85 3.85
N GLU A 141 -9.42 21.60 3.44
CA GLU A 141 -8.44 21.23 2.40
C GLU A 141 -8.92 21.55 0.98
N GLY A 142 -10.19 21.91 0.84
CA GLY A 142 -10.78 22.40 -0.38
C GLY A 142 -11.63 21.38 -1.14
N LYS A 143 -12.55 21.92 -1.95
CA LYS A 143 -13.51 21.11 -2.71
C LYS A 143 -12.85 20.21 -3.76
N LYS A 144 -11.74 20.65 -4.34
CA LYS A 144 -11.00 19.88 -5.35
C LYS A 144 -10.46 18.57 -4.76
N ARG A 145 -9.86 18.63 -3.58
CA ARG A 145 -9.34 17.43 -2.91
C ARG A 145 -10.45 16.48 -2.49
N MET A 146 -11.56 17.01 -2.02
CA MET A 146 -12.73 16.19 -1.67
C MET A 146 -13.29 15.47 -2.89
N ALA A 147 -13.46 16.17 -4.00
CA ALA A 147 -13.93 15.57 -5.25
C ALA A 147 -12.98 14.48 -5.79
N GLN A 148 -11.68 14.65 -5.60
CA GLN A 148 -10.69 13.62 -5.98
C GLN A 148 -10.76 12.39 -5.07
N ALA A 149 -11.18 12.56 -3.82
CA ALA A 149 -11.29 11.47 -2.84
C ALA A 149 -12.56 10.61 -3.00
N GLU A 150 -13.57 11.10 -3.69
CA GLU A 150 -14.85 10.42 -3.96
C GLU A 150 -14.75 9.53 -5.21
#